data_f0e9032c2deb9cd6154005558a0129cc
#
_entry.id   f0e9032c2deb9cd6154005558a0129cc
#
_cell.length_a   1.000
_cell.length_b   1.000
_cell.length_c   1.000
_cell.angle_alpha   90.00
_cell.angle_beta   90.00
_cell.angle_gamma   90.00
#
_symmetry.space_group_name_H-M   'P 1'
#
loop_
_entity.id
_entity.type
_entity.pdbx_description
1 polymer ?
#
loop_
_entity_poly.entity_id
_entity_poly.type
_entity_poly.pdbx_seq_one_letter_code
_entity_poly.pdbx_strand_id
1 'polypeptide(L)'
;MVALDRLPKILERELAVAFPHRRLLGAWLYGSHAQSRNRAGSDVDIAVLFESPLEPVAVFDAAARLASVIGASVDLVDLRRAGGLLRVEAIHGGRPLVRPTTEADLFATHALADHLAFSANRRAATAAMQEKFRAR
;
A
#
# COMPACT_ATOMS: atom_id res chain seq x y z
N MET A 1 -5.35 4.59 -20.64
CA MET A 1 -5.04 3.67 -19.52
C MET A 1 -5.56 2.28 -19.89
N VAL A 2 -4.79 1.23 -19.60
CA VAL A 2 -5.24 -0.15 -19.80
C VAL A 2 -6.42 -0.48 -18.86
N ALA A 3 -7.21 -1.49 -19.23
CA ALA A 3 -8.32 -1.94 -18.40
C ALA A 3 -7.81 -2.53 -17.07
N LEU A 4 -8.57 -2.32 -15.99
CA LEU A 4 -8.16 -2.76 -14.66
C LEU A 4 -8.02 -4.27 -14.53
N ASP A 5 -8.74 -5.06 -15.36
CA ASP A 5 -8.64 -6.50 -15.37
C ASP A 5 -7.29 -7.02 -15.91
N ARG A 6 -6.57 -6.20 -16.65
CA ARG A 6 -5.21 -6.51 -17.14
C ARG A 6 -4.12 -6.15 -16.15
N LEU A 7 -4.43 -5.34 -15.17
CA LEU A 7 -3.46 -4.79 -14.23
C LEU A 7 -2.69 -5.88 -13.45
N PRO A 8 -3.32 -6.95 -12.95
CA PRO A 8 -2.60 -8.02 -12.26
C PRO A 8 -1.46 -8.63 -13.05
N LYS A 9 -1.72 -9.00 -14.30
CA LYS A 9 -0.69 -9.61 -15.17
C LYS A 9 0.44 -8.65 -15.52
N ILE A 10 0.08 -7.40 -15.82
CA ILE A 10 1.06 -6.35 -16.10
C ILE A 10 1.95 -6.14 -14.88
N LEU A 11 1.37 -6.03 -13.72
CA LEU A 11 2.09 -5.80 -12.47
C LEU A 11 3.06 -6.95 -12.15
N GLU A 12 2.60 -8.18 -12.23
CA GLU A 12 3.44 -9.35 -11.97
C GLU A 12 4.64 -9.39 -12.92
N ARG A 13 4.41 -9.14 -14.20
CA ARG A 13 5.47 -9.14 -15.21
C ARG A 13 6.48 -8.01 -14.96
N GLU A 14 6.00 -6.80 -14.75
CA GLU A 14 6.87 -5.64 -14.58
C GLU A 14 7.64 -5.68 -13.26
N LEU A 15 7.02 -6.17 -12.19
CA LEU A 15 7.70 -6.33 -10.90
C LEU A 15 8.76 -7.44 -10.96
N ALA A 16 8.51 -8.52 -11.69
CA ALA A 16 9.49 -9.58 -11.89
C ALA A 16 10.73 -9.07 -12.63
N VAL A 17 10.55 -8.15 -13.59
CA VAL A 17 11.65 -7.52 -14.31
C VAL A 17 12.40 -6.53 -13.41
N ALA A 18 11.67 -5.72 -12.65
CA ALA A 18 12.27 -4.70 -11.79
C ALA A 18 12.99 -5.30 -10.58
N PHE A 19 12.48 -6.39 -10.03
CA PHE A 19 12.98 -7.02 -8.80
C PHE A 19 13.13 -8.53 -8.97
N PRO A 20 14.05 -8.99 -9.87
CA PRO A 20 14.12 -10.41 -10.25
C PRO A 20 14.57 -11.35 -9.15
N HIS A 21 15.23 -10.84 -8.11
CA HIS A 21 15.76 -11.64 -6.99
C HIS A 21 14.95 -11.47 -5.71
N ARG A 22 13.80 -10.82 -5.79
CA ARG A 22 12.94 -10.57 -4.64
C ARG A 22 11.62 -11.32 -4.81
N ARG A 23 11.11 -11.88 -3.71
CA ARG A 23 9.83 -12.57 -3.73
C ARG A 23 8.69 -11.61 -3.41
N LEU A 24 7.73 -11.50 -4.32
CA LEU A 24 6.51 -10.71 -4.11
C LEU A 24 5.54 -11.49 -3.24
N LEU A 25 5.12 -10.90 -2.13
CA LEU A 25 4.18 -11.51 -1.19
C LEU A 25 2.75 -11.06 -1.43
N GLY A 26 2.53 -9.86 -1.93
CA GLY A 26 1.21 -9.32 -2.21
C GLY A 26 1.29 -7.98 -2.90
N ALA A 27 0.19 -7.58 -3.52
CA ALA A 27 0.03 -6.25 -4.13
C ALA A 27 -1.43 -5.85 -4.11
N TRP A 28 -1.69 -4.57 -3.91
CA TRP A 28 -3.04 -4.02 -3.77
C TRP A 28 -3.21 -2.75 -4.59
N LEU A 29 -4.36 -2.64 -5.21
CA LEU A 29 -4.86 -1.38 -5.78
C LEU A 29 -5.63 -0.67 -4.68
N TYR A 30 -5.26 0.57 -4.38
CA TYR A 30 -5.94 1.34 -3.35
C TYR A 30 -6.29 2.74 -3.85
N GLY A 31 -6.78 3.60 -2.98
CA GLY A 31 -7.16 4.96 -3.36
C GLY A 31 -8.41 4.99 -4.24
N SER A 32 -8.53 6.01 -5.09
CA SER A 32 -9.74 6.29 -5.86
C SER A 32 -10.10 5.18 -6.84
N HIS A 33 -9.13 4.54 -7.50
CA HIS A 33 -9.38 3.46 -8.45
C HIS A 33 -9.95 2.21 -7.79
N ALA A 34 -9.49 1.86 -6.58
CA ALA A 34 -10.01 0.73 -5.82
C ALA A 34 -11.48 0.95 -5.41
N GLN A 35 -11.84 2.19 -5.14
CA GLN A 35 -13.18 2.56 -4.68
C GLN A 35 -14.10 3.03 -5.82
N SER A 36 -13.68 2.88 -7.07
CA SER A 36 -14.42 3.33 -8.25
C SER A 36 -14.78 4.82 -8.23
N ARG A 37 -13.94 5.64 -7.57
CA ARG A 37 -14.10 7.11 -7.49
C ARG A 37 -13.06 7.85 -8.32
N ASN A 38 -12.40 7.15 -9.22
CA ASN A 38 -11.38 7.74 -10.08
C ASN A 38 -11.98 8.72 -11.07
N ARG A 39 -11.22 9.79 -11.32
CA ARG A 39 -11.50 10.77 -12.38
C ARG A 39 -10.47 10.62 -13.48
N ALA A 40 -10.76 11.18 -14.66
CA ALA A 40 -9.77 11.27 -15.72
C ALA A 40 -8.50 11.96 -15.20
N GLY A 41 -7.35 11.33 -15.37
CA GLY A 41 -6.08 11.83 -14.87
C GLY A 41 -5.74 11.48 -13.42
N SER A 42 -6.58 10.72 -12.72
CA SER A 42 -6.25 10.22 -11.38
C SER A 42 -5.06 9.28 -11.42
N ASP A 43 -4.18 9.37 -10.42
CA ASP A 43 -3.08 8.44 -10.25
C ASP A 43 -3.60 7.05 -9.91
N VAL A 44 -2.89 6.04 -10.37
CA VAL A 44 -3.13 4.64 -10.00
C VAL A 44 -2.25 4.35 -8.79
N ASP A 45 -2.88 4.13 -7.64
CA ASP A 45 -2.20 3.87 -6.38
C ASP A 45 -2.02 2.37 -6.19
N ILE A 46 -0.77 1.91 -6.21
CA ILE A 46 -0.41 0.50 -6.06
C ILE A 46 0.52 0.34 -4.87
N ALA A 47 0.17 -0.57 -3.97
CA ALA A 47 1.01 -0.94 -2.84
C ALA A 47 1.53 -2.36 -3.06
N VAL A 48 2.82 -2.55 -2.82
CA VAL A 48 3.48 -3.85 -2.97
C VAL A 48 4.12 -4.28 -1.66
N LEU A 49 4.12 -5.58 -1.41
CA LEU A 49 4.79 -6.20 -0.28
C LEU A 49 5.73 -7.27 -0.80
N PHE A 50 7.02 -7.04 -0.64
CA PHE A 50 8.07 -8.01 -0.92
C PHE A 50 8.58 -8.62 0.39
N GLU A 51 9.40 -9.65 0.30
CA GLU A 51 9.99 -10.33 1.47
C GLU A 51 10.91 -9.43 2.29
N SER A 52 11.42 -8.35 1.70
CA SER A 52 12.28 -7.36 2.37
C SER A 52 12.07 -5.98 1.74
N PRO A 53 12.46 -4.89 2.44
CA PRO A 53 12.32 -3.54 1.89
C PRO A 53 13.05 -3.37 0.57
N LEU A 54 12.49 -2.54 -0.30
CA LEU A 54 13.05 -2.21 -1.62
C LEU A 54 13.86 -0.92 -1.55
N GLU A 55 14.81 -0.78 -2.47
CA GLU A 55 15.55 0.48 -2.63
C GLU A 55 14.60 1.55 -3.17
N PRO A 56 14.54 2.75 -2.55
CA PRO A 56 13.61 3.80 -3.00
C PRO A 56 13.78 4.23 -4.46
N VAL A 57 15.02 4.29 -4.96
CA VAL A 57 15.29 4.64 -6.38
C VAL A 57 14.72 3.55 -7.30
N ALA A 58 14.87 2.29 -6.93
CA ALA A 58 14.32 1.17 -7.72
C ALA A 58 12.80 1.20 -7.74
N VAL A 59 12.16 1.58 -6.65
CA VAL A 59 10.69 1.76 -6.58
C VAL A 59 10.26 2.90 -7.50
N PHE A 60 10.97 4.01 -7.47
CA PHE A 60 10.69 5.16 -8.35
C PHE A 60 10.80 4.76 -9.83
N ASP A 61 11.86 4.06 -10.21
CA ASP A 61 12.07 3.61 -11.59
C ASP A 61 10.98 2.60 -12.02
N ALA A 62 10.60 1.69 -11.13
CA ALA A 62 9.52 0.73 -11.39
C ALA A 62 8.18 1.44 -11.58
N ALA A 63 7.89 2.47 -10.79
CA ALA A 63 6.68 3.28 -10.93
C ALA A 63 6.61 3.97 -12.28
N ALA A 64 7.72 4.55 -12.74
CA ALA A 64 7.81 5.21 -14.05
C ALA A 64 7.57 4.22 -15.19
N ARG A 65 8.15 3.03 -15.10
CA ARG A 65 7.95 1.96 -16.08
C ARG A 65 6.51 1.46 -16.12
N LEU A 66 5.91 1.27 -14.95
CA LEU A 66 4.50 0.89 -14.84
C LEU A 66 3.59 1.95 -15.45
N ALA A 67 3.86 3.23 -15.17
CA ALA A 67 3.11 4.34 -15.75
C ALA A 67 3.13 4.32 -17.27
N SER A 68 4.29 4.04 -17.86
CA SER A 68 4.46 3.92 -19.31
C SER A 68 3.65 2.77 -19.90
N VAL A 69 3.66 1.60 -19.25
CA VAL A 69 2.93 0.41 -19.71
C VAL A 69 1.42 0.57 -19.51
N ILE A 70 1.01 1.11 -18.38
CA ILE A 70 -0.41 1.28 -18.02
C ILE A 70 -1.06 2.44 -18.76
N GLY A 71 -0.28 3.47 -19.07
CA GLY A 71 -0.81 4.68 -19.71
C GLY A 71 -1.48 5.63 -18.73
N ALA A 72 -1.01 5.66 -17.49
CA ALA A 72 -1.48 6.56 -16.43
C ALA A 72 -0.37 6.75 -15.40
N SER A 73 -0.40 7.84 -14.66
CA SER A 73 0.52 8.05 -13.54
C SER A 73 0.34 6.97 -12.50
N VAL A 74 1.44 6.44 -11.98
CA VAL A 74 1.44 5.37 -10.96
C VAL A 74 2.17 5.86 -9.72
N ASP A 75 1.51 5.75 -8.58
CA ASP A 75 2.12 5.88 -7.27
C ASP A 75 2.36 4.48 -6.72
N LEU A 76 3.62 4.08 -6.66
CA LEU A 76 4.01 2.74 -6.20
C LEU A 76 4.61 2.86 -4.80
N VAL A 77 4.03 2.16 -3.85
CA VAL A 77 4.41 2.22 -2.44
C VAL A 77 4.93 0.87 -1.98
N ASP A 78 6.10 0.87 -1.34
CA ASP A 78 6.65 -0.28 -0.62
C ASP A 78 6.04 -0.31 0.78
N LEU A 79 5.20 -1.30 1.06
CA LEU A 79 4.50 -1.40 2.34
C LEU A 79 5.45 -1.63 3.53
N ARG A 80 6.65 -2.15 3.30
CA ARG A 80 7.61 -2.32 4.40
C ARG A 80 8.19 -0.99 4.89
N ARG A 81 8.17 0.03 4.04
CA ARG A 81 8.62 1.38 4.39
C ARG A 81 7.48 2.35 4.70
N ALA A 82 6.24 1.95 4.43
CA ALA A 82 5.07 2.78 4.65
C ALA A 82 4.72 2.91 6.14
N GLY A 83 4.07 4.01 6.50
CA GLY A 83 3.52 4.20 7.84
C GLY A 83 2.28 3.33 8.08
N GLY A 84 1.87 3.23 9.35
CA GLY A 84 0.80 2.33 9.78
C GLY A 84 -0.55 2.61 9.12
N LEU A 85 -0.92 3.87 8.99
CA LEU A 85 -2.19 4.26 8.35
C LEU A 85 -2.23 3.82 6.89
N LEU A 86 -1.17 4.07 6.13
CA LEU A 86 -1.11 3.70 4.72
C LEU A 86 -1.15 2.17 4.53
N ARG A 87 -0.48 1.42 5.41
CA ARG A 87 -0.54 -0.05 5.41
C ARG A 87 -1.98 -0.54 5.54
N VAL A 88 -2.72 0.02 6.48
CA VAL A 88 -4.12 -0.36 6.71
C VAL A 88 -5.00 0.05 5.53
N GLU A 89 -4.87 1.27 5.04
CA GLU A 89 -5.64 1.76 3.90
C GLU A 89 -5.42 0.90 2.65
N ALA A 90 -4.17 0.58 2.35
CA ALA A 90 -3.84 -0.19 1.15
C ALA A 90 -4.31 -1.63 1.24
N ILE A 91 -4.06 -2.30 2.36
CA ILE A 91 -4.35 -3.73 2.49
C ILE A 91 -5.83 -3.97 2.80
N HIS A 92 -6.37 -3.30 3.82
CA HIS A 92 -7.73 -3.57 4.29
C HIS A 92 -8.78 -2.78 3.53
N GLY A 93 -8.42 -1.60 3.00
CA GLY A 93 -9.32 -0.79 2.16
C GLY A 93 -9.14 -0.99 0.67
N GLY A 94 -8.07 -1.66 0.25
CA GLY A 94 -7.74 -1.86 -1.15
C GLY A 94 -8.24 -3.18 -1.72
N ARG A 95 -7.92 -3.37 -3.00
CA ARG A 95 -8.26 -4.59 -3.74
C ARG A 95 -6.97 -5.36 -4.05
N PRO A 96 -6.88 -6.66 -3.68
CA PRO A 96 -5.72 -7.47 -4.06
C PRO A 96 -5.56 -7.54 -5.59
N LEU A 97 -4.34 -7.29 -6.07
CA LEU A 97 -3.98 -7.43 -7.48
C LEU A 97 -3.32 -8.76 -7.78
N VAL A 98 -2.65 -9.32 -6.77
CA VAL A 98 -2.13 -10.69 -6.83
C VAL A 98 -2.67 -11.43 -5.61
N ARG A 99 -2.75 -12.76 -5.72
CA ARG A 99 -3.24 -13.57 -4.59
C ARG A 99 -2.28 -13.42 -3.42
N PRO A 100 -2.75 -12.93 -2.26
CA PRO A 100 -1.89 -12.77 -1.10
C PRO A 100 -1.34 -14.11 -0.59
N THR A 101 -0.08 -14.10 -0.20
CA THR A 101 0.55 -15.25 0.46
C THR A 101 0.18 -15.28 1.94
N THR A 102 0.50 -16.38 2.63
CA THR A 102 0.33 -16.47 4.09
C THR A 102 1.14 -15.39 4.80
N GLU A 103 2.34 -15.09 4.33
CA GLU A 103 3.18 -14.04 4.91
C GLU A 103 2.52 -12.65 4.73
N ALA A 104 1.87 -12.42 3.60
CA ALA A 104 1.12 -11.17 3.38
C ALA A 104 -0.06 -11.05 4.34
N ASP A 105 -0.79 -12.14 4.58
CA ASP A 105 -1.89 -12.16 5.53
C ASP A 105 -1.42 -11.88 6.97
N LEU A 106 -0.29 -12.44 7.37
CA LEU A 106 0.33 -12.15 8.67
C LEU A 106 0.75 -10.68 8.78
N PHE A 107 1.36 -10.15 7.74
CA PHE A 107 1.74 -8.74 7.69
C PHE A 107 0.49 -7.84 7.84
N ALA A 108 -0.58 -8.16 7.12
CA ALA A 108 -1.85 -7.43 7.19
C ALA A 108 -2.45 -7.44 8.60
N THR A 109 -2.43 -8.60 9.26
CA THR A 109 -2.93 -8.75 10.63
C THR A 109 -2.12 -7.92 11.61
N HIS A 110 -0.80 -7.97 11.52
CA HIS A 110 0.09 -7.17 12.38
C HIS A 110 -0.08 -5.67 12.14
N ALA A 111 -0.20 -5.26 10.88
CA ALA A 111 -0.41 -3.85 10.53
C ALA A 111 -1.69 -3.30 11.16
N LEU A 112 -2.78 -4.07 11.09
CA LEU A 112 -4.05 -3.67 11.69
C LEU A 112 -3.96 -3.61 13.21
N ALA A 113 -3.37 -4.62 13.84
CA ALA A 113 -3.19 -4.66 15.30
C ALA A 113 -2.35 -3.49 15.79
N ASP A 114 -1.23 -3.19 15.13
CA ASP A 114 -0.36 -2.07 15.48
C ASP A 114 -1.09 -0.73 15.33
N HIS A 115 -1.86 -0.57 14.26
CA HIS A 115 -2.61 0.65 14.01
C HIS A 115 -3.68 0.87 15.08
N LEU A 116 -4.42 -0.16 15.45
CA LEU A 116 -5.44 -0.10 16.50
C LEU A 116 -4.83 0.21 17.87
N ALA A 117 -3.70 -0.42 18.20
CA ALA A 117 -2.98 -0.14 19.45
C ALA A 117 -2.46 1.29 19.49
N PHE A 118 -1.88 1.79 18.41
CA PHE A 118 -1.41 3.17 18.31
C PHE A 118 -2.56 4.16 18.47
N SER A 119 -3.69 3.92 17.82
CA SER A 119 -4.88 4.77 17.90
C SER A 119 -5.46 4.79 19.33
N ALA A 120 -5.51 3.65 20.01
CA ALA A 120 -5.96 3.55 21.40
C ALA A 120 -5.02 4.32 22.35
N ASN A 121 -3.71 4.14 22.19
CA ASN A 121 -2.71 4.85 22.99
C ASN A 121 -2.79 6.36 22.80
N ARG A 122 -2.97 6.81 21.58
CA ARG A 122 -3.13 8.23 21.25
C ARG A 122 -4.37 8.82 21.92
N ARG A 123 -5.50 8.10 21.88
CA ARG A 123 -6.73 8.54 22.53
C ARG A 123 -6.57 8.62 24.04
N ALA A 124 -5.94 7.63 24.66
CA ALA A 124 -5.67 7.62 26.10
C ALA A 124 -4.77 8.79 26.51
N ALA A 125 -3.71 9.06 25.76
CA ALA A 125 -2.80 10.18 26.00
C ALA A 125 -3.54 11.52 25.87
N THR A 126 -4.39 11.68 24.87
CA THR A 126 -5.19 12.90 24.66
C THR A 126 -6.17 13.10 25.82
N ALA A 127 -6.86 12.04 26.24
CA ALA A 127 -7.79 12.10 27.37
C ALA A 127 -7.07 12.48 28.67
N ALA A 128 -5.92 11.89 28.95
CA ALA A 128 -5.11 12.22 30.13
C ALA A 128 -4.65 13.68 30.11
N MET A 129 -4.25 14.17 28.95
CA MET A 129 -3.86 15.58 28.79
C MET A 129 -5.03 16.53 29.02
N GLN A 130 -6.20 16.22 28.46
CA GLN A 130 -7.42 17.02 28.67
C GLN A 130 -7.82 17.06 30.14
N GLU A 131 -7.69 15.94 30.86
CA GLU A 131 -7.98 15.87 32.28
C GLU A 131 -7.05 16.78 33.11
N LYS A 132 -5.76 16.79 32.80
CA LYS A 132 -4.80 17.71 33.42
C LYS A 132 -5.19 19.18 33.23
N PHE A 133 -5.66 19.54 32.04
CA PHE A 133 -6.10 20.90 31.77
C PHE A 133 -7.40 21.27 32.51
N ARG A 134 -8.29 20.30 32.72
CA ARG A 134 -9.53 20.54 33.51
C ARG A 134 -9.26 20.72 35.00
N ALA A 135 -8.23 20.08 35.54
CA ALA A 135 -7.87 20.14 36.94
C ALA A 135 -7.13 21.42 37.34
N ARG A 136 -6.83 22.28 36.40
CA ARG A 136 -6.25 23.62 36.63
C ARG A 136 -7.37 24.67 36.63
#